data_7ec723c440f8fe218bffcfd7ba90eee2
#
_entry.id   7ec723c440f8fe218bffcfd7ba90eee2
#
_cell.length_a   1.000
_cell.length_b   1.000
_cell.length_c   1.000
_cell.angle_alpha   90.00
_cell.angle_beta   90.00
_cell.angle_gamma   90.00
#
_symmetry.space_group_name_H-M   'P 1'
#
loop_
_entity.id
_entity.type
_entity.pdbx_description
1 polymer ?
#
loop_
_entity_poly.entity_id
_entity_poly.type
_entity_poly.pdbx_seq_one_letter_code
_entity_poly.pdbx_strand_id
1 'polypeptide(L)'
;MKNDPFGALIAIAIAGAIHLLAATIHMTHMTAHGVSLLAIGSLQLTWGLIAWRWWNRGVMVMGIALSLGLVALWVLLYSVPSPWIGHLTLHARMFDWMLVVTKLCELAGGSLLLWRLFANTRAAPGMPRWLRAGAPAAFAITATGVSLWFAAASIESVFPVLSISVGWPTWEMITDLRPAPASVGEEERNIDAPDYDWQLPPHFPLPRVPEENPMRAETVELGRYLFYDKRLSGNGAQSCESCHFQALAFSDGRALPIGSTGEVLARNSPALVNVAYDATLTWANPVLTELERQVLVPMFGEFPVELGITGHEQEVLGRFQSDANYQRMFAAAFPDDPAPINFHNITRALAAFVRALVSSNSPYDRYLAGDKTALSPAAQRGMEMFFSEELECHHCHTGFNFTASTVHANSTFSAAVFQNNGLYNLDGQGAYPRGNRGVYEITGKPEDMGRFRPPTLRNVALTAPYMHDGSLATLEDVVRHYMAGGRVLEEGALAGDGRRNPYKNGLVSGFRLSDSEIADLIAFLESLTDEQFITDPRFANPFPEQSAAVE
;
A
#
# COMPACT_ATOMS: atom_id res chain seq x y z
N MET A 1 40.20 14.47 -40.69
CA MET A 1 39.31 14.74 -39.53
C MET A 1 39.92 14.00 -38.35
N LYS A 2 40.42 14.73 -37.36
CA LYS A 2 41.04 14.16 -36.16
C LYS A 2 40.02 13.31 -35.43
N ASN A 3 40.40 12.10 -35.03
CA ASN A 3 39.59 11.11 -34.31
C ASN A 3 39.21 11.67 -32.93
N ASP A 4 38.08 12.33 -32.86
CA ASP A 4 37.62 12.93 -31.63
C ASP A 4 36.77 11.90 -30.81
N PRO A 5 37.21 11.46 -29.62
CA PRO A 5 36.48 10.52 -28.76
C PRO A 5 35.25 11.14 -28.09
N PHE A 6 34.99 12.42 -28.33
CA PHE A 6 34.09 13.26 -27.53
C PHE A 6 32.70 12.69 -27.35
N GLY A 7 32.06 12.12 -28.38
CA GLY A 7 30.71 11.60 -28.28
C GLY A 7 30.57 10.40 -27.32
N ALA A 8 31.54 9.47 -27.36
CA ALA A 8 31.53 8.31 -26.46
C ALA A 8 31.81 8.70 -24.99
N LEU A 9 32.75 9.63 -24.80
CA LEU A 9 33.09 10.17 -23.49
C LEU A 9 31.91 10.90 -22.85
N ILE A 10 31.20 11.72 -23.64
CA ILE A 10 30.00 12.42 -23.18
C ILE A 10 28.93 11.44 -22.77
N ALA A 11 28.61 10.42 -23.59
CA ALA A 11 27.57 9.47 -23.30
C ALA A 11 27.82 8.69 -21.99
N ILE A 12 29.05 8.22 -21.78
CA ILE A 12 29.43 7.51 -20.57
C ILE A 12 29.50 8.44 -19.35
N ALA A 13 29.91 9.68 -19.52
CA ALA A 13 29.90 10.66 -18.43
C ALA A 13 28.47 11.04 -18.00
N ILE A 14 27.54 11.17 -18.94
CA ILE A 14 26.12 11.38 -18.64
C ILE A 14 25.55 10.19 -17.85
N ALA A 15 25.84 8.95 -18.30
CA ALA A 15 25.41 7.74 -17.58
C ALA A 15 25.95 7.72 -16.15
N GLY A 16 27.24 8.06 -15.97
CA GLY A 16 27.87 8.14 -14.65
C GLY A 16 27.25 9.22 -13.75
N ALA A 17 26.95 10.40 -14.30
CA ALA A 17 26.29 11.48 -13.56
C ALA A 17 24.85 11.08 -13.11
N ILE A 18 24.10 10.40 -13.97
CA ILE A 18 22.76 9.91 -13.64
C ILE A 18 22.84 8.84 -12.53
N HIS A 19 23.81 7.93 -12.59
CA HIS A 19 24.01 6.95 -11.50
C HIS A 19 24.34 7.63 -10.17
N LEU A 20 25.16 8.69 -10.15
CA LEU A 20 25.46 9.42 -8.92
C LEU A 20 24.22 10.16 -8.39
N LEU A 21 23.42 10.75 -9.27
CA LEU A 21 22.16 11.39 -8.87
C LEU A 21 21.19 10.36 -8.32
N ALA A 22 21.01 9.23 -9.00
CA ALA A 22 20.18 8.12 -8.50
C ALA A 22 20.70 7.56 -7.17
N ALA A 23 22.03 7.50 -6.97
CA ALA A 23 22.61 7.06 -5.71
C ALA A 23 22.18 7.93 -4.53
N THR A 24 22.13 9.26 -4.69
CA THR A 24 21.71 10.17 -3.61
C THR A 24 20.26 9.93 -3.21
N ILE A 25 19.38 9.64 -4.17
CA ILE A 25 17.97 9.33 -3.93
C ILE A 25 17.82 7.96 -3.23
N HIS A 26 18.56 6.95 -3.68
CA HIS A 26 18.48 5.59 -3.14
C HIS A 26 19.17 5.41 -1.78
N MET A 27 20.15 6.25 -1.44
CA MET A 27 20.82 6.20 -0.13
C MET A 27 19.84 6.41 1.04
N THR A 28 18.77 7.15 0.82
CA THR A 28 17.76 7.44 1.86
C THR A 28 16.78 6.28 2.09
N HIS A 29 16.59 5.41 1.09
CA HIS A 29 15.57 4.36 1.13
C HIS A 29 16.14 2.94 1.04
N MET A 30 17.28 2.76 0.37
CA MET A 30 17.93 1.46 0.15
C MET A 30 19.45 1.64 0.08
N THR A 31 20.10 1.73 1.21
CA THR A 31 21.54 2.03 1.35
C THR A 31 22.44 1.14 0.47
N ALA A 32 22.18 -0.18 0.44
CA ALA A 32 22.98 -1.10 -0.39
C ALA A 32 22.87 -0.81 -1.89
N HIS A 33 21.69 -0.44 -2.37
CA HIS A 33 21.45 -0.06 -3.77
C HIS A 33 22.08 1.29 -4.08
N GLY A 34 21.91 2.28 -3.20
CA GLY A 34 22.56 3.58 -3.31
C GLY A 34 24.09 3.48 -3.37
N VAL A 35 24.70 2.65 -2.53
CA VAL A 35 26.15 2.37 -2.54
C VAL A 35 26.57 1.73 -3.86
N SER A 36 25.80 0.81 -4.41
CA SER A 36 26.08 0.17 -5.70
C SER A 36 26.05 1.19 -6.84
N LEU A 37 25.04 2.06 -6.90
CA LEU A 37 24.92 3.13 -7.89
C LEU A 37 26.05 4.16 -7.76
N LEU A 38 26.44 4.50 -6.54
CA LEU A 38 27.57 5.38 -6.25
C LEU A 38 28.88 4.78 -6.82
N ALA A 39 29.10 3.48 -6.58
CA ALA A 39 30.29 2.78 -7.09
C ALA A 39 30.33 2.74 -8.63
N ILE A 40 29.19 2.41 -9.27
CA ILE A 40 29.04 2.35 -10.72
C ILE A 40 29.28 3.74 -11.34
N GLY A 41 28.62 4.78 -10.85
CA GLY A 41 28.77 6.15 -11.34
C GLY A 41 30.19 6.67 -11.19
N SER A 42 30.81 6.40 -10.04
CA SER A 42 32.23 6.78 -9.79
C SER A 42 33.18 6.06 -10.76
N LEU A 43 32.96 4.76 -11.02
CA LEU A 43 33.73 3.98 -11.97
C LEU A 43 33.62 4.52 -13.40
N GLN A 44 32.43 4.90 -13.85
CA GLN A 44 32.19 5.48 -15.17
C GLN A 44 32.87 6.84 -15.34
N LEU A 45 32.75 7.72 -14.34
CA LEU A 45 33.41 9.03 -14.38
C LEU A 45 34.93 8.91 -14.31
N THR A 46 35.46 8.00 -13.49
CA THR A 46 36.89 7.70 -13.41
C THR A 46 37.43 7.20 -14.74
N TRP A 47 36.70 6.25 -15.37
CA TRP A 47 37.07 5.81 -16.71
C TRP A 47 37.04 6.96 -17.71
N GLY A 48 36.05 7.85 -17.67
CA GLY A 48 35.95 9.04 -18.51
C GLY A 48 37.16 9.94 -18.38
N LEU A 49 37.64 10.20 -17.16
CA LEU A 49 38.86 10.99 -16.89
C LEU A 49 40.14 10.31 -17.42
N ILE A 50 40.26 9.00 -17.22
CA ILE A 50 41.38 8.21 -17.76
C ILE A 50 41.35 8.25 -19.28
N ALA A 51 40.20 8.06 -19.91
CA ALA A 51 40.04 8.09 -21.35
C ALA A 51 40.35 9.47 -21.95
N TRP A 52 39.96 10.54 -21.26
CA TRP A 52 40.28 11.90 -21.66
C TRP A 52 41.78 12.18 -21.65
N ARG A 53 42.52 11.61 -20.68
CA ARG A 53 43.95 11.87 -20.49
C ARG A 53 44.88 10.91 -21.25
N TRP A 54 44.50 9.63 -21.38
CA TRP A 54 45.33 8.56 -21.95
C TRP A 54 44.56 7.69 -22.95
N TRP A 55 44.15 8.31 -24.07
CA TRP A 55 43.38 7.63 -25.09
C TRP A 55 44.21 6.59 -25.86
N ASN A 56 43.92 5.30 -25.65
CA ASN A 56 44.55 4.18 -26.36
C ASN A 56 43.57 3.00 -26.50
N ARG A 57 43.98 1.95 -27.24
CA ARG A 57 43.13 0.76 -27.47
C ARG A 57 42.70 0.06 -26.20
N GLY A 58 43.58 -0.06 -25.20
CA GLY A 58 43.28 -0.68 -23.94
C GLY A 58 42.17 0.07 -23.19
N VAL A 59 42.24 1.39 -23.14
CA VAL A 59 41.21 2.25 -22.54
C VAL A 59 39.88 2.14 -23.28
N MET A 60 39.90 2.00 -24.62
CA MET A 60 38.68 1.78 -25.41
C MET A 60 38.03 0.43 -25.09
N VAL A 61 38.81 -0.65 -25.05
CA VAL A 61 38.32 -1.98 -24.69
C VAL A 61 37.72 -2.00 -23.27
N MET A 62 38.37 -1.31 -22.34
CA MET A 62 37.89 -1.17 -20.98
C MET A 62 36.53 -0.43 -20.90
N GLY A 63 36.35 0.64 -21.71
CA GLY A 63 35.10 1.38 -21.79
C GLY A 63 33.97 0.55 -22.43
N ILE A 64 34.28 -0.25 -23.45
CA ILE A 64 33.34 -1.20 -24.05
C ILE A 64 32.88 -2.23 -23.02
N ALA A 65 33.84 -2.85 -22.31
CA ALA A 65 33.56 -3.85 -21.31
C ALA A 65 32.70 -3.29 -20.16
N LEU A 66 33.02 -2.06 -19.70
CA LEU A 66 32.26 -1.38 -18.67
C LEU A 66 30.82 -1.10 -19.14
N SER A 67 30.64 -0.48 -20.30
CA SER A 67 29.32 -0.08 -20.78
C SER A 67 28.43 -1.28 -21.12
N LEU A 68 28.93 -2.24 -21.90
CA LEU A 68 28.16 -3.41 -22.29
C LEU A 68 27.99 -4.40 -21.13
N GLY A 69 28.97 -4.49 -20.23
CA GLY A 69 28.88 -5.29 -19.01
C GLY A 69 27.81 -4.80 -18.05
N LEU A 70 27.66 -3.48 -17.89
CA LEU A 70 26.60 -2.90 -17.05
C LEU A 70 25.20 -3.10 -17.67
N VAL A 71 25.08 -3.01 -19.01
CA VAL A 71 23.83 -3.33 -19.69
C VAL A 71 23.49 -4.82 -19.56
N ALA A 72 24.46 -5.71 -19.77
CA ALA A 72 24.25 -7.16 -19.63
C ALA A 72 23.88 -7.54 -18.17
N LEU A 73 24.54 -6.94 -17.19
CA LEU A 73 24.21 -7.13 -15.78
C LEU A 73 22.78 -6.68 -15.48
N TRP A 74 22.38 -5.52 -16.01
CA TRP A 74 21.02 -5.01 -15.84
C TRP A 74 19.98 -5.96 -16.45
N VAL A 75 20.20 -6.44 -17.69
CA VAL A 75 19.30 -7.41 -18.33
C VAL A 75 19.22 -8.70 -17.52
N LEU A 76 20.35 -9.20 -17.02
CA LEU A 76 20.38 -10.40 -16.19
C LEU A 76 19.58 -10.20 -14.89
N LEU A 77 19.80 -9.12 -14.18
CA LEU A 77 19.11 -8.80 -12.93
C LEU A 77 17.59 -8.59 -13.13
N TYR A 78 17.20 -8.08 -14.30
CA TYR A 78 15.80 -7.83 -14.64
C TYR A 78 15.05 -9.11 -15.12
N SER A 79 15.79 -10.05 -15.71
CA SER A 79 15.21 -11.25 -16.35
C SER A 79 15.18 -12.48 -15.44
N VAL A 80 15.94 -12.48 -14.33
CA VAL A 80 16.04 -13.64 -13.43
C VAL A 80 15.17 -13.44 -12.21
N PRO A 81 14.06 -14.19 -12.03
CA PRO A 81 13.32 -14.19 -10.78
C PRO A 81 14.21 -14.74 -9.66
N SER A 82 14.59 -13.91 -8.73
CA SER A 82 15.39 -14.32 -7.57
C SER A 82 14.83 -13.71 -6.31
N PRO A 83 14.62 -14.50 -5.24
CA PRO A 83 14.16 -13.98 -3.95
C PRO A 83 15.12 -12.95 -3.34
N TRP A 84 16.40 -12.97 -3.73
CA TRP A 84 17.43 -12.00 -3.30
C TRP A 84 17.43 -10.71 -4.13
N ILE A 85 16.93 -10.76 -5.36
CA ILE A 85 16.93 -9.66 -6.34
C ILE A 85 15.53 -9.03 -6.44
N GLY A 86 14.48 -9.71 -6.00
CA GLY A 86 13.10 -9.25 -6.07
C GLY A 86 12.86 -7.87 -5.45
N HIS A 87 13.57 -7.54 -4.38
CA HIS A 87 13.54 -6.20 -3.78
C HIS A 87 14.19 -5.13 -4.66
N LEU A 88 15.21 -5.48 -5.45
CA LEU A 88 15.90 -4.56 -6.37
C LEU A 88 15.04 -4.26 -7.61
N THR A 89 14.34 -5.27 -8.14
CA THR A 89 13.50 -5.11 -9.34
C THR A 89 12.23 -4.30 -9.07
N LEU A 90 11.69 -4.35 -7.87
CA LEU A 90 10.47 -3.63 -7.50
C LEU A 90 10.71 -2.11 -7.43
N HIS A 91 11.84 -1.68 -6.87
CA HIS A 91 12.23 -0.26 -6.80
C HIS A 91 12.73 0.29 -8.15
N ALA A 92 13.33 -0.56 -8.98
CA ALA A 92 13.75 -0.16 -10.33
C ALA A 92 12.55 0.33 -11.19
N ARG A 93 11.35 -0.18 -10.95
CA ARG A 93 10.13 0.27 -11.66
C ARG A 93 9.70 1.71 -11.30
N MET A 94 9.99 2.19 -10.12
CA MET A 94 9.63 3.56 -9.70
C MET A 94 10.51 4.67 -10.32
N PHE A 95 11.71 4.32 -10.84
CA PHE A 95 12.65 5.25 -11.47
C PHE A 95 13.05 4.82 -12.89
N ASP A 96 12.16 4.15 -13.60
CA ASP A 96 12.41 3.50 -14.90
C ASP A 96 12.98 4.44 -15.96
N TRP A 97 12.55 5.71 -16.03
CA TRP A 97 13.05 6.64 -17.06
C TRP A 97 14.53 7.01 -16.87
N MET A 98 14.99 7.23 -15.64
CA MET A 98 16.42 7.51 -15.37
C MET A 98 17.28 6.30 -15.73
N LEU A 99 16.79 5.10 -15.40
CA LEU A 99 17.44 3.83 -15.71
C LEU A 99 17.48 3.61 -17.23
N VAL A 100 16.38 3.83 -17.95
CA VAL A 100 16.31 3.72 -19.41
C VAL A 100 17.27 4.69 -20.09
N VAL A 101 17.27 5.98 -19.69
CA VAL A 101 18.21 6.99 -20.24
C VAL A 101 19.66 6.58 -19.96
N THR A 102 19.97 6.07 -18.78
CA THR A 102 21.31 5.60 -18.43
C THR A 102 21.74 4.45 -19.32
N LYS A 103 20.87 3.44 -19.53
CA LYS A 103 21.17 2.30 -20.39
C LYS A 103 21.29 2.66 -21.87
N LEU A 104 20.52 3.62 -22.34
CA LEU A 104 20.68 4.18 -23.69
C LEU A 104 22.02 4.90 -23.85
N CYS A 105 22.45 5.66 -22.86
CA CYS A 105 23.77 6.32 -22.87
C CYS A 105 24.92 5.29 -22.83
N GLU A 106 24.80 4.25 -22.03
CA GLU A 106 25.79 3.16 -21.95
C GLU A 106 25.89 2.39 -23.28
N LEU A 107 24.76 2.03 -23.89
CA LEU A 107 24.72 1.38 -25.20
C LEU A 107 25.30 2.27 -26.29
N ALA A 108 24.94 3.54 -26.33
CA ALA A 108 25.46 4.49 -27.30
C ALA A 108 26.99 4.68 -27.14
N GLY A 109 27.45 4.85 -25.90
CA GLY A 109 28.88 4.98 -25.59
C GLY A 109 29.69 3.74 -25.98
N GLY A 110 29.24 2.56 -25.57
CA GLY A 110 29.85 1.28 -25.89
C GLY A 110 29.87 0.99 -27.40
N SER A 111 28.79 1.28 -28.11
CA SER A 111 28.68 1.12 -29.57
C SER A 111 29.59 2.05 -30.33
N LEU A 112 29.71 3.32 -29.93
CA LEU A 112 30.64 4.28 -30.51
C LEU A 112 32.10 3.87 -30.29
N LEU A 113 32.44 3.35 -29.13
CA LEU A 113 33.77 2.83 -28.83
C LEU A 113 34.10 1.60 -29.67
N LEU A 114 33.15 0.66 -29.78
CA LEU A 114 33.30 -0.55 -30.59
C LEU A 114 33.45 -0.22 -32.05
N TRP A 115 32.65 0.70 -32.61
CA TRP A 115 32.79 1.18 -33.97
C TRP A 115 34.17 1.76 -34.22
N ARG A 116 34.71 2.56 -33.29
CA ARG A 116 36.05 3.14 -33.42
C ARG A 116 37.17 2.11 -33.33
N LEU A 117 37.00 1.09 -32.48
CA LEU A 117 37.97 0.00 -32.38
C LEU A 117 38.12 -0.73 -33.72
N PHE A 118 37.00 -1.01 -34.43
CA PHE A 118 36.99 -1.65 -35.75
C PHE A 118 37.37 -0.71 -36.89
N ALA A 119 36.99 0.55 -36.86
CA ALA A 119 37.35 1.54 -37.88
C ALA A 119 38.87 1.83 -37.90
N ASN A 120 39.55 1.69 -36.77
CA ASN A 120 40.99 1.87 -36.64
C ASN A 120 41.82 0.61 -36.90
N THR A 121 41.20 -0.57 -37.05
CA THR A 121 41.90 -1.76 -37.52
C THR A 121 42.17 -1.57 -39.02
N ARG A 122 43.45 -1.54 -39.44
CA ARG A 122 43.79 -1.67 -40.86
C ARG A 122 43.15 -2.98 -41.35
N ALA A 123 42.17 -2.85 -42.25
CA ALA A 123 41.42 -3.99 -42.74
C ALA A 123 42.39 -5.04 -43.29
N ALA A 124 42.15 -6.30 -42.93
CA ALA A 124 42.87 -7.41 -43.51
C ALA A 124 42.77 -7.34 -45.05
N PRO A 125 43.86 -7.55 -45.79
CA PRO A 125 43.83 -7.54 -47.24
C PRO A 125 42.84 -8.61 -47.73
N GLY A 126 41.75 -8.20 -48.41
CA GLY A 126 40.73 -9.09 -48.92
C GLY A 126 39.29 -8.89 -48.40
N MET A 127 39.04 -8.06 -47.39
CA MET A 127 37.71 -7.83 -46.90
C MET A 127 36.87 -6.91 -47.82
N PRO A 128 35.68 -7.34 -48.29
CA PRO A 128 34.82 -6.54 -49.17
C PRO A 128 34.47 -5.14 -48.58
N ARG A 129 34.42 -4.12 -49.42
CA ARG A 129 34.11 -2.74 -49.03
C ARG A 129 32.78 -2.57 -48.29
N TRP A 130 31.78 -3.38 -48.63
CA TRP A 130 30.46 -3.34 -47.99
C TRP A 130 30.45 -3.88 -46.54
N LEU A 131 31.33 -4.90 -46.27
CA LEU A 131 31.55 -5.37 -44.88
C LEU A 131 32.26 -4.34 -44.00
N ARG A 132 33.11 -3.48 -44.60
CA ARG A 132 33.84 -2.42 -43.90
C ARG A 132 32.93 -1.26 -43.48
N ALA A 133 31.89 -0.97 -44.26
CA ALA A 133 30.95 0.11 -44.01
C ALA A 133 29.62 -0.41 -43.37
N GLY A 134 29.21 -1.61 -43.70
CA GLY A 134 27.90 -2.14 -43.32
C GLY A 134 27.84 -2.80 -41.92
N ALA A 135 28.93 -3.47 -41.49
CA ALA A 135 28.90 -4.14 -40.18
C ALA A 135 28.77 -3.18 -38.98
N PRO A 136 29.47 -2.04 -38.93
CA PRO A 136 29.26 -1.07 -37.86
C PRO A 136 27.91 -0.38 -37.94
N ALA A 137 27.39 -0.11 -39.14
CA ALA A 137 26.06 0.45 -39.34
C ALA A 137 24.95 -0.55 -38.96
N ALA A 138 25.09 -1.80 -39.36
CA ALA A 138 24.16 -2.88 -38.98
C ALA A 138 24.14 -3.09 -37.46
N PHE A 139 25.30 -3.08 -36.81
CA PHE A 139 25.40 -3.20 -35.35
C PHE A 139 24.78 -1.99 -34.64
N ALA A 140 25.04 -0.77 -35.11
CA ALA A 140 24.43 0.42 -34.55
C ALA A 140 22.91 0.45 -34.74
N ILE A 141 22.42 0.04 -35.92
CA ILE A 141 20.97 -0.08 -36.20
C ILE A 141 20.32 -1.17 -35.34
N THR A 142 21.00 -2.32 -35.20
CA THR A 142 20.47 -3.41 -34.37
C THR A 142 20.48 -3.05 -32.89
N ALA A 143 21.56 -2.43 -32.40
CA ALA A 143 21.64 -1.95 -31.01
C ALA A 143 20.60 -0.86 -30.73
N THR A 144 20.42 0.09 -31.68
CA THR A 144 19.38 1.14 -31.56
C THR A 144 17.98 0.54 -31.68
N GLY A 145 17.75 -0.41 -32.57
CA GLY A 145 16.47 -1.11 -32.73
C GLY A 145 16.09 -1.92 -31.49
N VAL A 146 17.03 -2.67 -30.90
CA VAL A 146 16.84 -3.40 -29.65
C VAL A 146 16.59 -2.41 -28.49
N SER A 147 17.32 -1.29 -28.46
CA SER A 147 17.11 -0.25 -27.42
C SER A 147 15.75 0.42 -27.55
N LEU A 148 15.30 0.72 -28.79
CA LEU A 148 13.98 1.27 -29.06
C LEU A 148 12.87 0.27 -28.78
N TRP A 149 13.09 -1.03 -29.05
CA TRP A 149 12.12 -2.09 -28.72
C TRP A 149 12.00 -2.26 -27.20
N PHE A 150 13.12 -2.28 -26.46
CA PHE A 150 13.09 -2.30 -25.00
C PHE A 150 12.48 -1.03 -24.41
N ALA A 151 12.78 0.15 -24.99
CA ALA A 151 12.17 1.40 -24.59
C ALA A 151 10.65 1.39 -24.86
N ALA A 152 10.19 0.88 -26.02
CA ALA A 152 8.79 0.76 -26.34
C ALA A 152 8.07 -0.26 -25.43
N ALA A 153 8.68 -1.41 -25.18
CA ALA A 153 8.15 -2.41 -24.25
C ALA A 153 8.11 -1.90 -22.79
N SER A 154 9.09 -1.07 -22.41
CA SER A 154 9.08 -0.37 -21.11
C SER A 154 8.04 0.75 -21.08
N ILE A 155 7.84 1.46 -22.19
CA ILE A 155 6.83 2.52 -22.32
C ILE A 155 5.41 1.96 -22.17
N GLU A 156 5.08 0.81 -22.76
CA GLU A 156 3.78 0.17 -22.57
C GLU A 156 3.53 -0.26 -21.12
N SER A 157 4.58 -0.62 -20.37
CA SER A 157 4.48 -0.94 -18.94
C SER A 157 4.55 0.29 -18.02
N VAL A 158 5.11 1.41 -18.49
CA VAL A 158 5.39 2.65 -17.73
C VAL A 158 4.36 3.75 -18.00
N PHE A 159 3.71 3.75 -19.16
CA PHE A 159 2.69 4.76 -19.47
C PHE A 159 1.56 4.87 -18.44
N PRO A 160 1.06 3.81 -17.81
CA PRO A 160 0.15 3.92 -16.69
C PRO A 160 0.78 4.60 -15.47
N VAL A 161 2.11 4.47 -15.30
CA VAL A 161 2.86 5.05 -14.16
C VAL A 161 3.35 6.46 -14.46
N LEU A 162 3.70 6.78 -15.69
CA LEU A 162 4.08 8.14 -16.12
C LEU A 162 2.90 9.11 -16.15
N SER A 163 1.70 8.63 -16.43
CA SER A 163 0.48 9.44 -16.28
C SER A 163 0.18 9.77 -14.81
N ILE A 164 0.78 9.01 -13.87
CA ILE A 164 0.71 9.27 -12.41
C ILE A 164 1.88 10.12 -11.91
N SER A 165 3.04 10.12 -12.63
CA SER A 165 4.30 10.70 -12.12
C SER A 165 4.70 12.05 -12.71
N VAL A 166 4.08 12.53 -13.79
CA VAL A 166 4.46 13.79 -14.48
C VAL A 166 3.32 14.80 -14.54
N GLY A 167 2.11 14.37 -14.24
CA GLY A 167 0.97 15.26 -14.00
C GLY A 167 0.50 15.00 -12.58
N TRP A 168 0.74 15.92 -11.68
CA TRP A 168 -0.09 16.01 -10.49
C TRP A 168 -1.53 15.92 -10.97
N PRO A 169 -2.38 15.05 -10.39
CA PRO A 169 -3.76 15.00 -10.78
C PRO A 169 -4.33 16.41 -10.60
N THR A 170 -4.52 17.12 -11.72
CA THR A 170 -5.36 18.31 -11.67
C THR A 170 -6.72 17.83 -11.15
N TRP A 171 -7.45 18.72 -10.51
CA TRP A 171 -8.82 18.46 -10.07
C TRP A 171 -9.66 17.78 -11.17
N GLU A 172 -9.46 18.13 -12.43
CA GLU A 172 -10.06 17.48 -13.61
C GLU A 172 -9.68 15.99 -13.75
N MET A 173 -8.47 15.59 -13.38
CA MET A 173 -8.06 14.15 -13.39
C MET A 173 -8.67 13.37 -12.22
N ILE A 174 -8.93 14.01 -11.09
CA ILE A 174 -9.64 13.38 -9.96
C ILE A 174 -11.14 13.30 -10.28
N THR A 175 -11.67 14.28 -11.00
CA THR A 175 -13.07 14.30 -11.46
C THR A 175 -13.27 13.57 -12.80
N ASP A 176 -12.24 13.33 -13.58
CA ASP A 176 -12.25 12.51 -14.80
C ASP A 176 -12.05 11.00 -14.48
N LEU A 177 -12.40 10.59 -13.28
CA LEU A 177 -12.92 9.25 -13.03
C LEU A 177 -14.27 9.14 -13.74
N ARG A 178 -14.25 9.37 -15.05
CA ARG A 178 -15.34 8.87 -15.87
C ARG A 178 -15.43 7.39 -15.59
N PRO A 179 -16.64 6.86 -15.36
CA PRO A 179 -16.81 5.42 -15.40
C PRO A 179 -16.12 4.97 -16.70
N ALA A 180 -15.23 3.99 -16.59
CA ALA A 180 -14.64 3.34 -17.76
C ALA A 180 -15.79 3.15 -18.75
N PRO A 181 -15.61 3.54 -20.04
CA PRO A 181 -16.70 3.46 -20.99
C PRO A 181 -17.32 2.07 -20.83
N ALA A 182 -18.65 2.01 -20.79
CA ALA A 182 -19.44 0.79 -20.56
C ALA A 182 -19.20 -0.34 -21.59
N SER A 183 -18.13 -0.25 -22.34
CA SER A 183 -17.62 -1.19 -23.35
C SER A 183 -16.35 -1.94 -22.93
N VAL A 184 -15.83 -1.77 -21.72
CA VAL A 184 -14.93 -2.78 -21.13
C VAL A 184 -15.86 -3.87 -20.60
N GLY A 185 -15.95 -4.91 -21.37
CA GLY A 185 -17.04 -5.82 -21.57
C GLY A 185 -17.68 -6.38 -20.30
N GLU A 186 -19.00 -6.51 -20.41
CA GLU A 186 -19.76 -7.51 -19.65
C GLU A 186 -19.16 -8.92 -19.75
N GLU A 187 -18.22 -9.18 -20.66
CA GLU A 187 -17.51 -10.47 -20.83
C GLU A 187 -16.37 -10.71 -19.83
N GLU A 188 -15.73 -9.67 -19.25
CA GLU A 188 -14.71 -9.89 -18.20
C GLU A 188 -15.28 -9.96 -16.78
N ARG A 189 -16.57 -9.70 -16.57
CA ARG A 189 -17.25 -9.98 -15.30
C ARG A 189 -17.62 -11.45 -15.12
N ASN A 190 -17.41 -12.27 -16.11
CA ASN A 190 -17.74 -13.69 -16.07
C ASN A 190 -16.51 -14.56 -15.73
N ILE A 191 -15.71 -14.14 -14.78
CA ILE A 191 -15.05 -15.10 -13.91
C ILE A 191 -16.19 -15.54 -12.99
N ASP A 192 -16.55 -16.80 -13.05
CA ASP A 192 -17.53 -17.46 -12.20
C ASP A 192 -17.39 -16.95 -10.76
N ALA A 193 -18.01 -15.81 -10.44
CA ALA A 193 -18.16 -15.30 -9.09
C ALA A 193 -19.45 -15.96 -8.59
N PRO A 194 -19.35 -17.09 -7.90
CA PRO A 194 -20.53 -17.78 -7.45
C PRO A 194 -21.16 -17.01 -6.29
N ASP A 195 -22.45 -16.84 -6.37
CA ASP A 195 -23.39 -16.78 -5.27
C ASP A 195 -23.32 -15.62 -4.26
N TYR A 196 -22.52 -14.55 -4.46
CA TYR A 196 -22.56 -13.37 -3.59
C TYR A 196 -22.72 -12.06 -4.39
N ASP A 197 -23.85 -11.39 -4.15
CA ASP A 197 -24.13 -10.07 -4.70
C ASP A 197 -23.46 -8.98 -3.87
N TRP A 198 -22.37 -8.43 -4.35
CA TRP A 198 -21.62 -7.38 -3.68
C TRP A 198 -22.34 -6.03 -3.62
N GLN A 199 -23.27 -5.77 -4.53
CA GLN A 199 -23.99 -4.50 -4.65
C GLN A 199 -23.04 -3.27 -4.69
N LEU A 200 -21.88 -3.43 -5.35
CA LEU A 200 -20.90 -2.35 -5.46
C LEU A 200 -21.29 -1.36 -6.56
N PRO A 201 -21.06 -0.05 -6.33
CA PRO A 201 -21.20 0.93 -7.41
C PRO A 201 -20.10 0.73 -8.47
N PRO A 202 -20.33 1.20 -9.72
CA PRO A 202 -19.42 0.94 -10.86
C PRO A 202 -17.97 1.39 -10.65
N HIS A 203 -17.72 2.36 -9.77
CA HIS A 203 -16.39 2.89 -9.49
C HIS A 203 -15.65 2.15 -8.37
N PHE A 204 -16.29 1.17 -7.71
CA PHE A 204 -15.63 0.33 -6.72
C PHE A 204 -15.11 -0.95 -7.37
N PRO A 205 -13.82 -1.27 -7.22
CA PRO A 205 -13.30 -2.55 -7.68
C PRO A 205 -13.81 -3.69 -6.79
N LEU A 206 -13.84 -4.91 -7.32
CA LEU A 206 -14.12 -6.09 -6.50
C LEU A 206 -13.01 -6.29 -5.44
N PRO A 207 -13.37 -6.64 -4.20
CA PRO A 207 -12.38 -7.07 -3.21
C PRO A 207 -11.60 -8.30 -3.67
N ARG A 208 -10.39 -8.49 -3.14
CA ARG A 208 -9.67 -9.75 -3.32
C ARG A 208 -10.34 -10.84 -2.47
N VAL A 209 -10.73 -11.93 -3.13
CA VAL A 209 -11.33 -13.10 -2.50
C VAL A 209 -10.36 -14.28 -2.63
N PRO A 210 -9.98 -14.97 -1.52
CA PRO A 210 -9.19 -16.20 -1.60
C PRO A 210 -9.95 -17.33 -2.31
N GLU A 211 -9.26 -18.11 -3.13
CA GLU A 211 -9.86 -19.27 -3.82
C GLU A 211 -10.38 -20.32 -2.85
N GLU A 212 -9.68 -20.51 -1.72
CA GLU A 212 -10.05 -21.45 -0.66
C GLU A 212 -11.21 -20.97 0.22
N ASN A 213 -11.61 -19.70 0.11
CA ASN A 213 -12.77 -19.15 0.82
C ASN A 213 -13.60 -18.25 -0.09
N PRO A 214 -14.26 -18.80 -1.12
CA PRO A 214 -15.12 -18.04 -2.02
C PRO A 214 -16.29 -17.42 -1.27
N MET A 215 -16.72 -16.24 -1.72
CA MET A 215 -17.89 -15.57 -1.14
C MET A 215 -19.17 -16.29 -1.54
N ARG A 216 -19.96 -16.67 -0.53
CA ARG A 216 -21.30 -17.27 -0.68
C ARG A 216 -22.25 -16.65 0.33
N ALA A 217 -23.51 -16.48 -0.05
CA ALA A 217 -24.51 -15.87 0.81
C ALA A 217 -24.68 -16.63 2.14
N GLU A 218 -24.66 -17.97 2.08
CA GLU A 218 -24.78 -18.83 3.27
C GLU A 218 -23.59 -18.70 4.20
N THR A 219 -22.37 -18.55 3.64
CA THR A 219 -21.15 -18.39 4.42
C THR A 219 -21.09 -17.02 5.09
N VAL A 220 -21.50 -15.96 4.37
CA VAL A 220 -21.60 -14.60 4.92
C VAL A 220 -22.65 -14.54 6.03
N GLU A 221 -23.82 -15.16 5.83
CA GLU A 221 -24.89 -15.19 6.83
C GLU A 221 -24.48 -15.96 8.08
N LEU A 222 -23.82 -17.12 7.93
CA LEU A 222 -23.25 -17.85 9.06
C LEU A 222 -22.23 -17.00 9.82
N GLY A 223 -21.36 -16.30 9.08
CA GLY A 223 -20.38 -15.39 9.66
C GLY A 223 -21.02 -14.26 10.45
N ARG A 224 -22.14 -13.70 9.95
CA ARG A 224 -22.93 -12.70 10.65
C ARG A 224 -23.43 -13.23 11.99
N TYR A 225 -24.04 -14.40 12.04
CA TYR A 225 -24.48 -15.02 13.28
C TYR A 225 -23.33 -15.24 14.27
N LEU A 226 -22.20 -15.79 13.81
CA LEU A 226 -21.01 -16.02 14.63
C LEU A 226 -20.41 -14.73 15.18
N PHE A 227 -20.41 -13.65 14.38
CA PHE A 227 -19.86 -12.34 14.76
C PHE A 227 -20.60 -11.72 15.96
N TYR A 228 -21.91 -11.94 16.06
CA TYR A 228 -22.76 -11.41 17.13
C TYR A 228 -22.96 -12.38 18.29
N ASP A 229 -22.57 -13.66 18.16
CA ASP A 229 -22.85 -14.67 19.17
C ASP A 229 -21.78 -14.72 20.28
N LYS A 230 -22.15 -14.32 21.48
CA LYS A 230 -21.25 -14.32 22.64
C LYS A 230 -20.76 -15.72 23.03
N ARG A 231 -21.48 -16.80 22.62
CA ARG A 231 -21.07 -18.18 22.85
C ARG A 231 -19.75 -18.53 22.13
N LEU A 232 -19.26 -17.68 21.21
CA LEU A 232 -17.97 -17.87 20.55
C LEU A 232 -16.79 -17.55 21.48
N SER A 233 -16.95 -16.73 22.53
CA SER A 233 -15.86 -16.52 23.50
C SER A 233 -15.76 -17.69 24.49
N GLY A 234 -14.55 -17.90 25.04
CA GLY A 234 -14.29 -18.99 26.01
C GLY A 234 -15.26 -18.99 27.19
N ASN A 235 -15.47 -17.82 27.79
CA ASN A 235 -16.37 -17.62 28.93
C ASN A 235 -17.83 -17.26 28.55
N GLY A 236 -18.16 -17.14 27.27
CA GLY A 236 -19.50 -16.76 26.79
C GLY A 236 -19.92 -15.32 27.06
N ALA A 237 -18.98 -14.43 27.43
CA ALA A 237 -19.29 -13.05 27.84
C ALA A 237 -19.29 -12.05 26.68
N GLN A 238 -18.47 -12.27 25.65
CA GLN A 238 -18.25 -11.34 24.55
C GLN A 238 -18.36 -12.01 23.17
N SER A 239 -18.63 -11.19 22.18
CA SER A 239 -18.61 -11.51 20.75
C SER A 239 -17.74 -10.50 20.02
N CYS A 240 -17.55 -10.63 18.71
CA CYS A 240 -16.86 -9.62 17.91
C CYS A 240 -17.56 -8.25 17.99
N GLU A 241 -18.90 -8.24 18.01
CA GLU A 241 -19.70 -7.02 18.21
C GLU A 241 -19.32 -6.26 19.49
N SER A 242 -18.87 -6.92 20.55
CA SER A 242 -18.53 -6.26 21.82
C SER A 242 -17.44 -5.17 21.68
N CYS A 243 -16.65 -5.26 20.59
CA CYS A 243 -15.63 -4.28 20.22
C CYS A 243 -15.83 -3.70 18.80
N HIS A 244 -16.88 -4.12 18.08
CA HIS A 244 -17.13 -3.72 16.70
C HIS A 244 -18.62 -3.46 16.44
N PHE A 245 -19.14 -2.30 16.94
CA PHE A 245 -20.55 -1.91 16.82
C PHE A 245 -20.86 -1.38 15.40
N GLN A 246 -21.89 -1.91 14.76
CA GLN A 246 -22.31 -1.47 13.43
C GLN A 246 -22.56 0.05 13.36
N ALA A 247 -23.25 0.61 14.34
CA ALA A 247 -23.54 2.05 14.40
C ALA A 247 -22.29 2.95 14.47
N LEU A 248 -21.14 2.39 14.86
CA LEU A 248 -19.84 3.07 14.91
C LEU A 248 -18.91 2.56 13.80
N ALA A 249 -19.47 2.21 12.64
CA ALA A 249 -18.74 1.63 11.50
C ALA A 249 -17.86 0.43 11.90
N PHE A 250 -18.35 -0.38 12.83
CA PHE A 250 -17.66 -1.54 13.40
C PHE A 250 -16.37 -1.19 14.16
N SER A 251 -16.35 -0.06 14.88
CA SER A 251 -15.42 0.27 15.97
C SER A 251 -16.15 0.22 17.31
N ASP A 252 -15.49 0.54 18.45
CA ASP A 252 -16.11 0.39 19.78
C ASP A 252 -16.36 1.73 20.53
N GLY A 253 -15.90 2.85 19.97
CA GLY A 253 -16.06 4.18 20.59
C GLY A 253 -15.23 4.39 21.86
N ARG A 254 -14.27 3.51 22.16
CA ARG A 254 -13.38 3.58 23.33
C ARG A 254 -11.95 3.87 22.90
N ALA A 255 -11.18 4.51 23.78
CA ALA A 255 -9.76 4.69 23.54
C ALA A 255 -9.06 3.31 23.42
N LEU A 256 -9.35 2.43 24.38
CA LEU A 256 -8.83 1.08 24.43
C LEU A 256 -9.96 0.09 24.73
N PRO A 257 -10.11 -0.97 23.95
CA PRO A 257 -11.13 -2.00 24.18
C PRO A 257 -10.79 -2.88 25.38
N ILE A 258 -11.80 -3.63 25.86
CA ILE A 258 -11.69 -4.52 27.01
C ILE A 258 -12.00 -5.94 26.55
N GLY A 259 -11.11 -6.88 26.77
CA GLY A 259 -11.30 -8.29 26.45
C GLY A 259 -12.26 -9.01 27.38
N SER A 260 -12.60 -10.27 27.05
CA SER A 260 -13.58 -11.08 27.78
C SER A 260 -13.20 -11.40 29.22
N THR A 261 -11.94 -11.29 29.58
CA THR A 261 -11.41 -11.45 30.94
C THR A 261 -11.32 -10.16 31.73
N GLY A 262 -11.67 -9.01 31.10
CA GLY A 262 -11.54 -7.67 31.69
C GLY A 262 -10.18 -7.02 31.47
N GLU A 263 -9.29 -7.62 30.70
CA GLU A 263 -8.02 -7.02 30.31
C GLU A 263 -8.24 -5.87 29.33
N VAL A 264 -7.52 -4.75 29.55
CA VAL A 264 -7.53 -3.61 28.64
C VAL A 264 -6.49 -3.87 27.52
N LEU A 265 -6.93 -3.77 26.27
CA LEU A 265 -6.07 -3.95 25.11
C LEU A 265 -5.14 -2.74 24.91
N ALA A 266 -4.03 -2.96 24.23
CA ALA A 266 -3.01 -1.92 24.06
C ALA A 266 -3.34 -0.88 22.98
N ARG A 267 -4.28 -1.20 22.07
CA ARG A 267 -4.62 -0.36 20.90
C ARG A 267 -6.11 -0.20 20.74
N ASN A 268 -6.50 0.91 20.14
CA ASN A 268 -7.87 1.19 19.76
C ASN A 268 -8.43 0.14 18.80
N SER A 269 -9.72 -0.18 18.92
CA SER A 269 -10.45 -1.04 17.99
C SER A 269 -10.58 -0.39 16.63
N PRO A 270 -9.87 -0.86 15.59
CA PRO A 270 -10.01 -0.29 14.26
C PRO A 270 -11.40 -0.59 13.70
N ALA A 271 -11.96 0.36 12.96
CA ALA A 271 -13.18 0.11 12.21
C ALA A 271 -12.99 -1.04 11.20
N LEU A 272 -13.99 -1.91 11.05
CA LEU A 272 -13.95 -3.01 10.08
C LEU A 272 -14.52 -2.61 8.70
N VAL A 273 -14.90 -1.35 8.54
CA VAL A 273 -15.37 -0.84 7.24
C VAL A 273 -14.30 -1.00 6.17
N ASN A 274 -14.66 -1.61 5.06
CA ASN A 274 -13.82 -1.78 3.87
C ASN A 274 -12.49 -2.53 4.09
N VAL A 275 -12.34 -3.28 5.20
CA VAL A 275 -11.10 -4.05 5.46
C VAL A 275 -10.80 -5.09 4.38
N ALA A 276 -11.80 -5.48 3.57
CA ALA A 276 -11.63 -6.33 2.39
C ALA A 276 -10.63 -5.74 1.37
N TYR A 277 -10.41 -4.44 1.42
CA TYR A 277 -9.47 -3.72 0.57
C TYR A 277 -8.14 -3.39 1.26
N ASP A 278 -7.96 -3.74 2.51
CA ASP A 278 -6.71 -3.46 3.23
C ASP A 278 -5.60 -4.41 2.76
N ALA A 279 -4.46 -3.85 2.37
CA ALA A 279 -3.27 -4.62 1.97
C ALA A 279 -2.62 -5.37 3.15
N THR A 280 -2.78 -4.84 4.35
CA THR A 280 -2.39 -5.45 5.63
C THR A 280 -3.44 -5.16 6.67
N LEU A 281 -3.61 -6.08 7.60
CA LEU A 281 -4.64 -6.00 8.64
C LEU A 281 -4.03 -5.52 9.96
N THR A 282 -4.89 -5.06 10.89
CA THR A 282 -4.49 -4.43 12.15
C THR A 282 -3.75 -3.10 12.00
N TRP A 283 -3.31 -2.52 13.11
CA TRP A 283 -2.62 -1.23 13.14
C TRP A 283 -1.16 -1.30 12.67
N ALA A 284 -0.44 -2.43 12.93
CA ALA A 284 1.02 -2.45 12.79
C ALA A 284 1.60 -3.83 12.47
N ASN A 285 0.86 -4.69 11.78
CA ASN A 285 1.35 -6.01 11.42
C ASN A 285 1.60 -6.11 9.90
N PRO A 286 2.86 -6.07 9.43
CA PRO A 286 3.18 -6.09 8.00
C PRO A 286 3.01 -7.47 7.33
N VAL A 287 2.83 -8.54 8.10
CA VAL A 287 2.73 -9.91 7.57
C VAL A 287 1.32 -10.48 7.60
N LEU A 288 0.39 -9.79 8.25
CA LEU A 288 -0.99 -10.23 8.36
C LEU A 288 -1.83 -9.62 7.24
N THR A 289 -2.10 -10.39 6.20
CA THR A 289 -2.73 -9.95 4.95
C THR A 289 -4.04 -10.66 4.63
N GLU A 290 -4.40 -11.71 5.40
CA GLU A 290 -5.58 -12.55 5.19
C GLU A 290 -6.54 -12.42 6.37
N LEU A 291 -7.82 -12.16 6.09
CA LEU A 291 -8.84 -12.07 7.13
C LEU A 291 -9.01 -13.38 7.88
N GLU A 292 -8.89 -14.52 7.21
CA GLU A 292 -8.97 -15.86 7.77
C GLU A 292 -7.92 -16.09 8.87
N ARG A 293 -6.75 -15.47 8.73
CA ARG A 293 -5.69 -15.49 9.76
C ARG A 293 -5.88 -14.41 10.81
N GLN A 294 -6.39 -13.24 10.40
CA GLN A 294 -6.65 -12.14 11.33
C GLN A 294 -7.68 -12.55 12.40
N VAL A 295 -8.74 -13.23 12.01
CA VAL A 295 -9.81 -13.66 12.93
C VAL A 295 -9.28 -14.58 14.04
N LEU A 296 -8.22 -15.35 13.80
CA LEU A 296 -7.59 -16.20 14.81
C LEU A 296 -6.96 -15.38 15.96
N VAL A 297 -6.53 -14.14 15.69
CA VAL A 297 -5.87 -13.30 16.70
C VAL A 297 -6.82 -12.98 17.85
N PRO A 298 -8.01 -12.37 17.66
CA PRO A 298 -8.95 -12.15 18.76
C PRO A 298 -9.54 -13.43 19.35
N MET A 299 -9.58 -14.52 18.59
CA MET A 299 -10.12 -15.79 19.07
C MET A 299 -9.17 -16.49 20.05
N PHE A 300 -7.89 -16.60 19.70
CA PHE A 300 -6.91 -17.43 20.40
C PHE A 300 -5.72 -16.66 21.01
N GLY A 301 -5.67 -15.33 20.86
CA GLY A 301 -4.64 -14.50 21.47
C GLY A 301 -4.69 -14.56 22.99
N GLU A 302 -3.52 -14.74 23.64
CA GLU A 302 -3.41 -14.86 25.07
C GLU A 302 -2.86 -13.59 25.75
N PHE A 303 -2.29 -12.66 24.97
CA PHE A 303 -1.66 -11.44 25.49
C PHE A 303 -1.87 -10.25 24.54
N PRO A 304 -2.89 -9.42 24.77
CA PRO A 304 -3.99 -9.53 25.72
C PRO A 304 -5.03 -10.58 25.28
N VAL A 305 -5.83 -11.07 26.23
CA VAL A 305 -6.95 -11.96 25.95
C VAL A 305 -8.12 -11.14 25.41
N GLU A 306 -8.61 -11.48 24.20
CA GLU A 306 -9.82 -10.88 23.62
C GLU A 306 -11.03 -11.82 23.82
N LEU A 307 -11.22 -12.85 22.98
CA LEU A 307 -12.31 -13.83 23.16
C LEU A 307 -11.94 -15.01 24.07
N GLY A 308 -10.66 -15.32 24.27
CA GLY A 308 -10.17 -16.28 25.22
C GLY A 308 -10.60 -17.73 24.97
N ILE A 309 -10.56 -18.17 23.70
CA ILE A 309 -10.95 -19.53 23.31
C ILE A 309 -9.89 -20.57 23.71
N THR A 310 -8.61 -20.16 23.78
CA THR A 310 -7.51 -21.06 24.14
C THR A 310 -7.80 -21.80 25.45
N GLY A 311 -7.77 -23.14 25.39
CA GLY A 311 -8.13 -24.03 26.50
C GLY A 311 -9.62 -24.32 26.67
N HIS A 312 -10.49 -23.69 25.87
CA HIS A 312 -11.94 -23.88 25.88
C HIS A 312 -12.49 -24.40 24.53
N GLU A 313 -11.62 -24.85 23.61
CA GLU A 313 -11.95 -25.15 22.22
C GLU A 313 -13.12 -26.16 22.09
N GLN A 314 -13.06 -27.25 22.86
CA GLN A 314 -14.09 -28.29 22.80
C GLN A 314 -15.42 -27.81 23.37
N GLU A 315 -15.41 -27.00 24.43
CA GLU A 315 -16.59 -26.41 25.01
C GLU A 315 -17.27 -25.46 24.03
N VAL A 316 -16.50 -24.55 23.41
CA VAL A 316 -17.02 -23.60 22.43
C VAL A 316 -17.63 -24.31 21.23
N LEU A 317 -16.94 -25.31 20.65
CA LEU A 317 -17.50 -26.10 19.54
C LEU A 317 -18.78 -26.86 19.96
N GLY A 318 -18.80 -27.42 21.17
CA GLY A 318 -19.94 -28.15 21.69
C GLY A 318 -21.21 -27.28 21.80
N ARG A 319 -21.07 -25.98 22.09
CA ARG A 319 -22.19 -25.03 22.14
C ARG A 319 -22.88 -24.89 20.78
N PHE A 320 -22.10 -24.85 19.67
CA PHE A 320 -22.63 -24.77 18.30
C PHE A 320 -23.09 -26.13 17.78
N GLN A 321 -22.41 -27.22 18.14
CA GLN A 321 -22.76 -28.57 17.74
C GLN A 321 -24.12 -29.02 18.36
N SER A 322 -24.48 -28.49 19.51
CA SER A 322 -25.77 -28.76 20.16
C SER A 322 -26.92 -27.89 19.64
N ASP A 323 -26.68 -26.90 18.82
CA ASP A 323 -27.66 -25.95 18.30
C ASP A 323 -28.12 -26.34 16.89
N ALA A 324 -29.38 -26.74 16.75
CA ALA A 324 -29.96 -27.18 15.47
C ALA A 324 -29.94 -26.08 14.38
N ASN A 325 -29.98 -24.80 14.78
CA ASN A 325 -29.86 -23.69 13.81
C ASN A 325 -28.46 -23.64 13.22
N TYR A 326 -27.43 -23.68 14.08
CA TYR A 326 -26.04 -23.69 13.60
C TYR A 326 -25.71 -24.96 12.82
N GLN A 327 -26.22 -26.13 13.21
CA GLN A 327 -26.04 -27.36 12.42
C GLN A 327 -26.53 -27.16 10.97
N ARG A 328 -27.71 -26.55 10.78
CA ARG A 328 -28.24 -26.25 9.42
C ARG A 328 -27.42 -25.20 8.69
N MET A 329 -27.02 -24.11 9.38
CA MET A 329 -26.27 -23.02 8.77
C MET A 329 -24.88 -23.49 8.33
N PHE A 330 -24.17 -24.25 9.17
CA PHE A 330 -22.87 -24.81 8.80
C PHE A 330 -22.96 -25.81 7.64
N ALA A 331 -23.97 -26.68 7.62
CA ALA A 331 -24.20 -27.63 6.52
C ALA A 331 -24.51 -26.89 5.20
N ALA A 332 -25.23 -25.78 5.23
CA ALA A 332 -25.51 -24.94 4.06
C ALA A 332 -24.25 -24.18 3.57
N ALA A 333 -23.48 -23.63 4.51
CA ALA A 333 -22.27 -22.86 4.18
C ALA A 333 -21.12 -23.75 3.68
N PHE A 334 -21.02 -25.00 4.18
CA PHE A 334 -19.92 -25.94 3.90
C PHE A 334 -20.46 -27.34 3.57
N PRO A 335 -21.18 -27.51 2.45
CA PRO A 335 -21.89 -28.75 2.13
C PRO A 335 -20.96 -29.95 1.88
N ASP A 336 -19.70 -29.69 1.50
CA ASP A 336 -18.74 -30.75 1.19
C ASP A 336 -17.94 -31.22 2.42
N ASP A 337 -18.11 -30.57 3.58
CA ASP A 337 -17.44 -30.94 4.82
C ASP A 337 -18.35 -31.87 5.66
N PRO A 338 -17.97 -33.14 5.89
CA PRO A 338 -18.78 -34.06 6.67
C PRO A 338 -18.89 -33.70 8.16
N ALA A 339 -18.01 -32.82 8.68
CA ALA A 339 -18.02 -32.32 10.04
C ALA A 339 -17.88 -30.79 10.07
N PRO A 340 -18.86 -30.03 9.53
CA PRO A 340 -18.68 -28.63 9.16
C PRO A 340 -18.51 -27.69 10.38
N ILE A 341 -18.91 -28.11 11.59
CA ILE A 341 -18.74 -27.28 12.81
C ILE A 341 -17.35 -27.50 13.38
N ASN A 342 -16.42 -26.68 12.92
CA ASN A 342 -15.02 -26.66 13.34
C ASN A 342 -14.45 -25.24 13.23
N PHE A 343 -13.30 -24.97 13.87
CA PHE A 343 -12.70 -23.61 13.85
C PHE A 343 -12.23 -23.16 12.48
N HIS A 344 -11.81 -24.07 11.61
CA HIS A 344 -11.47 -23.72 10.25
C HIS A 344 -12.64 -23.07 9.51
N ASN A 345 -13.83 -23.66 9.61
CA ASN A 345 -15.05 -23.13 9.00
C ASN A 345 -15.60 -21.91 9.74
N ILE A 346 -15.44 -21.83 11.06
CA ILE A 346 -15.78 -20.63 11.85
C ILE A 346 -14.97 -19.43 11.36
N THR A 347 -13.65 -19.59 11.19
CA THR A 347 -12.78 -18.50 10.70
C THR A 347 -13.11 -18.09 9.28
N ARG A 348 -13.42 -19.04 8.38
CA ARG A 348 -13.84 -18.76 7.01
C ARG A 348 -15.17 -17.98 6.95
N ALA A 349 -16.14 -18.37 7.75
CA ALA A 349 -17.43 -17.69 7.82
C ALA A 349 -17.29 -16.27 8.37
N LEU A 350 -16.56 -16.09 9.47
CA LEU A 350 -16.28 -14.76 10.03
C LEU A 350 -15.53 -13.87 9.03
N ALA A 351 -14.50 -14.40 8.37
CA ALA A 351 -13.76 -13.67 7.35
C ALA A 351 -14.64 -13.27 6.15
N ALA A 352 -15.56 -14.13 5.73
CA ALA A 352 -16.52 -13.83 4.67
C ALA A 352 -17.49 -12.70 5.07
N PHE A 353 -18.02 -12.72 6.29
CA PHE A 353 -18.86 -11.64 6.80
C PHE A 353 -18.09 -10.31 6.90
N VAL A 354 -16.91 -10.32 7.51
CA VAL A 354 -16.08 -9.11 7.65
C VAL A 354 -15.67 -8.58 6.28
N ARG A 355 -15.38 -9.45 5.31
CA ARG A 355 -15.09 -9.07 3.91
C ARG A 355 -16.30 -8.42 3.23
N ALA A 356 -17.52 -8.76 3.61
CA ALA A 356 -18.75 -8.19 3.07
C ALA A 356 -19.05 -6.77 3.58
N LEU A 357 -18.37 -6.29 4.63
CA LEU A 357 -18.59 -4.97 5.25
C LEU A 357 -18.05 -3.84 4.36
N VAL A 358 -18.72 -3.58 3.24
CA VAL A 358 -18.32 -2.55 2.29
C VAL A 358 -19.25 -1.35 2.34
N SER A 359 -18.66 -0.18 2.66
CA SER A 359 -19.28 1.15 2.64
C SER A 359 -18.89 1.88 1.37
N SER A 360 -19.88 2.27 0.55
CA SER A 360 -19.64 2.80 -0.79
C SER A 360 -20.68 3.83 -1.25
N ASN A 361 -21.53 4.35 -0.34
CA ASN A 361 -22.63 5.28 -0.67
C ASN A 361 -22.68 6.52 0.24
N SER A 362 -21.51 7.01 0.67
CA SER A 362 -21.41 8.27 1.41
C SER A 362 -21.85 9.49 0.56
N PRO A 363 -22.12 10.66 1.17
CA PRO A 363 -22.31 11.90 0.41
C PRO A 363 -21.20 12.18 -0.60
N TYR A 364 -19.94 11.90 -0.24
CA TYR A 364 -18.80 12.00 -1.16
C TYR A 364 -18.93 11.07 -2.36
N ASP A 365 -19.32 9.81 -2.18
CA ASP A 365 -19.52 8.87 -3.29
C ASP A 365 -20.62 9.33 -4.24
N ARG A 366 -21.75 9.80 -3.69
CA ARG A 366 -22.85 10.35 -4.51
C ARG A 366 -22.43 11.61 -5.28
N TYR A 367 -21.61 12.46 -4.66
CA TYR A 367 -21.06 13.64 -5.34
C TYR A 367 -20.18 13.25 -6.52
N LEU A 368 -19.32 12.24 -6.36
CA LEU A 368 -18.51 11.69 -7.46
C LEU A 368 -19.38 11.03 -8.54
N ALA A 369 -20.46 10.36 -8.15
CA ALA A 369 -21.43 9.75 -9.07
C ALA A 369 -22.28 10.78 -9.84
N GLY A 370 -22.13 12.09 -9.56
CA GLY A 370 -22.75 13.17 -10.30
C GLY A 370 -23.80 13.98 -9.53
N ASP A 371 -24.20 13.59 -8.33
CA ASP A 371 -25.07 14.39 -7.45
C ASP A 371 -24.27 15.53 -6.81
N LYS A 372 -24.15 16.64 -7.51
CA LYS A 372 -23.39 17.81 -7.05
C LYS A 372 -23.98 18.49 -5.81
N THR A 373 -25.18 18.10 -5.38
CA THR A 373 -25.83 18.60 -4.17
C THR A 373 -25.52 17.75 -2.93
N ALA A 374 -24.92 16.57 -3.09
CA ALA A 374 -24.61 15.65 -2.00
C ALA A 374 -23.56 16.21 -1.03
N LEU A 375 -22.66 17.09 -1.48
CA LEU A 375 -21.70 17.78 -0.61
C LEU A 375 -22.13 19.22 -0.34
N SER A 376 -22.08 19.63 0.92
CA SER A 376 -22.24 21.04 1.29
C SER A 376 -21.10 21.90 0.72
N PRO A 377 -21.28 23.21 0.53
CA PRO A 377 -20.19 24.09 0.11
C PRO A 377 -18.96 24.05 1.06
N ALA A 378 -19.17 23.85 2.35
CA ALA A 378 -18.12 23.65 3.34
C ALA A 378 -17.33 22.36 3.06
N ALA A 379 -18.03 21.24 2.89
CA ALA A 379 -17.40 19.96 2.55
C ALA A 379 -16.64 19.98 1.21
N GLN A 380 -17.13 20.75 0.21
CA GLN A 380 -16.42 20.93 -1.06
C GLN A 380 -15.10 21.69 -0.86
N ARG A 381 -15.07 22.79 -0.07
CA ARG A 381 -13.80 23.48 0.26
C ARG A 381 -12.87 22.60 1.09
N GLY A 382 -13.41 21.85 2.05
CA GLY A 382 -12.65 20.87 2.83
C GLY A 382 -12.02 19.78 1.97
N MET A 383 -12.76 19.31 0.96
CA MET A 383 -12.27 18.34 -0.01
C MET A 383 -11.09 18.91 -0.83
N GLU A 384 -11.19 20.14 -1.32
CA GLU A 384 -10.11 20.80 -2.07
C GLU A 384 -8.85 20.92 -1.20
N MET A 385 -8.99 21.29 0.07
CA MET A 385 -7.88 21.34 1.01
C MET A 385 -7.28 19.96 1.30
N PHE A 386 -8.11 18.94 1.51
CA PHE A 386 -7.66 17.58 1.80
C PHE A 386 -6.76 17.02 0.69
N PHE A 387 -7.08 17.31 -0.57
CA PHE A 387 -6.32 16.88 -1.74
C PHE A 387 -5.23 17.86 -2.17
N SER A 388 -4.96 18.92 -1.39
CA SER A 388 -3.90 19.88 -1.68
C SER A 388 -2.52 19.39 -1.23
N GLU A 389 -1.48 19.88 -1.91
CA GLU A 389 -0.08 19.67 -1.52
C GLU A 389 0.32 20.47 -0.26
N GLU A 390 -0.52 21.38 0.18
CA GLU A 390 -0.28 22.15 1.41
C GLU A 390 -0.55 21.29 2.65
N LEU A 391 -1.63 20.48 2.62
CA LEU A 391 -2.04 19.65 3.74
C LEU A 391 -1.46 18.23 3.72
N GLU A 392 -1.07 17.71 2.56
CA GLU A 392 -0.43 16.41 2.36
C GLU A 392 -1.27 15.19 2.82
N CYS A 393 -2.56 15.38 3.13
CA CYS A 393 -3.43 14.33 3.69
C CYS A 393 -3.59 13.15 2.73
N HIS A 394 -3.77 13.44 1.44
CA HIS A 394 -4.06 12.47 0.40
C HIS A 394 -2.90 11.54 0.07
N HIS A 395 -1.66 11.86 0.46
CA HIS A 395 -0.51 10.97 0.25
C HIS A 395 -0.56 9.69 1.11
N CYS A 396 -1.15 9.79 2.30
CA CYS A 396 -1.37 8.62 3.17
C CYS A 396 -2.81 8.09 3.09
N HIS A 397 -3.79 8.97 2.79
CA HIS A 397 -5.21 8.67 2.72
C HIS A 397 -5.74 8.84 1.28
N THR A 398 -5.20 8.02 0.35
CA THR A 398 -5.45 8.10 -1.09
C THR A 398 -6.49 7.09 -1.59
N GLY A 399 -6.92 7.30 -2.83
CA GLY A 399 -7.79 6.39 -3.58
C GLY A 399 -9.22 6.31 -3.05
N PHE A 400 -10.00 5.40 -3.62
CA PHE A 400 -11.42 5.23 -3.28
C PHE A 400 -11.64 4.83 -1.82
N ASN A 401 -10.65 4.19 -1.18
CA ASN A 401 -10.74 3.74 0.21
C ASN A 401 -10.06 4.68 1.21
N PHE A 402 -9.56 5.82 0.80
CA PHE A 402 -8.89 6.80 1.66
C PHE A 402 -7.79 6.17 2.53
N THR A 403 -7.02 5.26 1.96
CA THR A 403 -5.79 4.69 2.55
C THR A 403 -4.82 4.27 1.46
N ALA A 404 -3.55 4.57 1.65
CA ALA A 404 -2.48 4.12 0.75
C ALA A 404 -2.20 2.60 0.86
N SER A 405 -2.70 1.94 1.90
CA SER A 405 -2.57 0.50 2.12
C SER A 405 -3.75 -0.27 1.53
N THR A 406 -3.99 -0.14 0.21
CA THR A 406 -5.17 -0.70 -0.47
C THR A 406 -4.78 -1.79 -1.47
N VAL A 407 -5.62 -2.87 -1.52
CA VAL A 407 -5.54 -3.97 -2.48
C VAL A 407 -6.95 -4.36 -2.93
N HIS A 408 -7.10 -4.76 -4.19
CA HIS A 408 -8.36 -5.26 -4.76
C HIS A 408 -8.09 -6.34 -5.82
N ALA A 409 -9.13 -6.96 -6.38
CA ALA A 409 -8.98 -8.07 -7.34
C ALA A 409 -8.03 -7.75 -8.51
N ASN A 410 -8.08 -6.51 -9.04
CA ASN A 410 -7.27 -6.08 -10.17
C ASN A 410 -5.91 -5.47 -9.76
N SER A 411 -5.55 -5.50 -8.46
CA SER A 411 -4.26 -4.98 -8.01
C SER A 411 -3.13 -5.90 -8.44
N THR A 412 -2.24 -5.41 -9.28
CA THR A 412 -1.00 -6.11 -9.67
C THR A 412 0.08 -6.01 -8.59
N PHE A 413 -0.10 -5.08 -7.65
CA PHE A 413 0.82 -4.80 -6.56
C PHE A 413 0.04 -4.46 -5.28
N SER A 414 0.56 -4.90 -4.14
CA SER A 414 0.03 -4.61 -2.81
C SER A 414 1.13 -3.95 -1.98
N ALA A 415 0.91 -2.70 -1.59
CA ALA A 415 1.84 -1.98 -0.71
C ALA A 415 1.37 -2.05 0.73
N ALA A 416 2.17 -2.65 1.59
CA ALA A 416 2.03 -2.51 3.03
C ALA A 416 2.63 -1.15 3.45
N VAL A 417 1.77 -0.14 3.61
CA VAL A 417 2.20 1.22 3.95
C VAL A 417 2.04 1.45 5.44
N PHE A 418 3.12 1.85 6.10
CA PHE A 418 3.14 2.21 7.51
C PHE A 418 3.88 3.52 7.71
N GLN A 419 3.30 4.43 8.48
CA GLN A 419 3.83 5.78 8.67
C GLN A 419 3.90 6.13 10.16
N ASN A 420 4.92 6.91 10.52
CA ASN A 420 5.03 7.54 11.83
C ASN A 420 4.54 8.99 11.69
N ASN A 421 3.45 9.32 12.35
CA ASN A 421 2.82 10.64 12.31
C ASN A 421 3.28 11.59 13.42
N GLY A 422 4.33 11.22 14.17
CA GLY A 422 4.86 12.07 15.23
C GLY A 422 3.98 12.16 16.47
N LEU A 423 3.24 11.09 16.83
CA LEU A 423 2.39 11.09 18.01
C LEU A 423 3.20 11.09 19.32
N TYR A 424 4.38 10.45 19.33
CA TYR A 424 5.26 10.36 20.49
C TYR A 424 6.74 10.52 20.14
N ASN A 425 7.54 10.89 21.16
CA ASN A 425 9.01 10.94 21.14
C ASN A 425 9.53 11.04 22.58
N LEU A 426 9.38 9.95 23.36
CA LEU A 426 9.53 9.95 24.82
C LEU A 426 10.97 10.23 25.30
N ASP A 427 11.95 9.85 24.51
CA ASP A 427 13.38 9.97 24.84
C ASP A 427 14.12 11.04 24.00
N GLY A 428 13.38 11.73 23.13
CA GLY A 428 13.98 12.63 22.14
C GLY A 428 14.71 11.93 21.00
N GLN A 429 14.71 10.59 20.95
CA GLN A 429 15.38 9.76 19.94
C GLN A 429 14.41 8.89 19.15
N GLY A 430 13.10 9.08 19.33
CA GLY A 430 12.06 8.40 18.56
C GLY A 430 11.23 7.39 19.32
N ALA A 431 11.46 7.18 20.61
CA ALA A 431 10.77 6.15 21.38
C ALA A 431 9.27 6.39 21.49
N TYR A 432 8.51 5.30 21.34
CA TYR A 432 7.08 5.18 21.57
C TYR A 432 6.76 4.40 22.85
N PRO A 433 5.56 4.50 23.40
CA PRO A 433 5.14 3.75 24.58
C PRO A 433 5.31 2.24 24.39
N ARG A 434 5.73 1.54 25.44
CA ARG A 434 5.89 0.08 25.42
C ARG A 434 4.52 -0.58 25.16
N GLY A 435 4.48 -1.54 24.22
CA GLY A 435 3.25 -2.15 23.73
C GLY A 435 2.58 -1.37 22.57
N ASN A 436 3.09 -0.16 22.25
CA ASN A 436 2.59 0.71 21.18
C ASN A 436 3.71 1.27 20.30
N ARG A 437 4.73 0.45 20.02
CA ARG A 437 5.91 0.85 19.22
C ARG A 437 5.74 0.65 17.72
N GLY A 438 4.54 0.28 17.27
CA GLY A 438 4.23 0.09 15.86
C GLY A 438 4.90 -1.14 15.26
N VAL A 439 5.24 -1.07 13.98
CA VAL A 439 5.89 -2.16 13.21
C VAL A 439 7.21 -2.61 13.84
N TYR A 440 7.88 -1.73 14.58
CA TYR A 440 9.09 -2.07 15.36
C TYR A 440 8.92 -3.31 16.24
N GLU A 441 7.74 -3.56 16.81
CA GLU A 441 7.49 -4.72 17.68
C GLU A 441 7.63 -6.06 16.96
N ILE A 442 7.52 -6.05 15.63
CA ILE A 442 7.67 -7.23 14.78
C ILE A 442 9.05 -7.28 14.13
N THR A 443 9.54 -6.13 13.64
CA THR A 443 10.77 -6.08 12.85
C THR A 443 12.04 -5.87 13.68
N GLY A 444 11.93 -5.24 14.85
CA GLY A 444 13.07 -4.80 15.66
C GLY A 444 13.93 -3.70 15.02
N LYS A 445 13.51 -3.15 13.88
CA LYS A 445 14.25 -2.11 13.15
C LYS A 445 13.94 -0.73 13.72
N PRO A 446 14.93 0.08 14.12
CA PRO A 446 14.69 1.42 14.70
C PRO A 446 13.83 2.33 13.83
N GLU A 447 14.00 2.30 12.52
CA GLU A 447 13.25 3.10 11.56
C GLU A 447 11.75 2.75 11.49
N ASP A 448 11.35 1.59 12.01
CA ASP A 448 9.96 1.15 12.08
C ASP A 448 9.27 1.56 13.40
N MET A 449 10.00 2.26 14.27
CA MET A 449 9.46 2.77 15.54
C MET A 449 8.34 3.79 15.29
N GLY A 450 7.17 3.53 15.89
CA GLY A 450 6.01 4.39 15.78
C GLY A 450 5.34 4.39 14.40
N ARG A 451 5.66 3.44 13.53
CA ARG A 451 4.99 3.27 12.25
C ARG A 451 3.72 2.44 12.41
N PHE A 452 2.61 3.03 11.96
CA PHE A 452 1.29 2.42 11.95
C PHE A 452 0.68 2.54 10.56
N ARG A 453 -0.24 1.65 10.22
CA ARG A 453 -0.97 1.69 8.96
C ARG A 453 -1.92 2.90 8.96
N PRO A 454 -1.92 3.75 7.93
CA PRO A 454 -2.97 4.73 7.72
C PRO A 454 -4.31 3.99 7.54
N PRO A 455 -5.30 4.16 8.45
CA PRO A 455 -6.59 3.50 8.28
C PRO A 455 -7.39 4.17 7.16
N THR A 456 -8.44 3.48 6.68
CA THR A 456 -9.43 4.15 5.84
C THR A 456 -10.07 5.32 6.60
N LEU A 457 -10.40 6.41 5.89
CA LEU A 457 -11.19 7.52 6.47
C LEU A 457 -12.69 7.37 6.19
N ARG A 458 -13.13 6.31 5.53
CA ARG A 458 -14.56 6.06 5.37
C ARG A 458 -15.22 5.89 6.73
N ASN A 459 -16.31 6.62 6.93
CA ASN A 459 -17.05 6.69 8.20
C ASN A 459 -16.21 7.22 9.39
N VAL A 460 -15.11 7.92 9.15
CA VAL A 460 -14.18 8.35 10.19
C VAL A 460 -14.85 9.19 11.28
N ALA A 461 -15.89 9.96 10.97
CA ALA A 461 -16.62 10.77 11.94
C ALA A 461 -17.29 9.94 13.05
N LEU A 462 -17.52 8.63 12.82
CA LEU A 462 -18.17 7.72 13.76
C LEU A 462 -17.19 6.93 14.64
N THR A 463 -15.89 7.01 14.35
CA THR A 463 -14.88 6.10 14.93
C THR A 463 -13.99 6.75 15.99
N ALA A 464 -14.48 7.85 16.60
CA ALA A 464 -13.79 8.48 17.73
C ALA A 464 -13.71 7.50 18.92
N PRO A 465 -12.66 7.60 19.77
CA PRO A 465 -11.50 8.48 19.68
C PRO A 465 -10.43 7.96 18.70
N TYR A 466 -9.55 8.84 18.25
CA TYR A 466 -8.65 8.65 17.12
C TYR A 466 -7.23 8.26 17.52
N MET A 467 -6.43 7.88 16.50
CA MET A 467 -5.10 7.29 16.56
C MET A 467 -5.13 5.82 17.00
N HIS A 468 -3.98 5.16 16.85
CA HIS A 468 -3.87 3.73 17.18
C HIS A 468 -4.08 3.41 18.68
N ASP A 469 -4.08 4.42 19.53
CA ASP A 469 -4.23 4.33 20.99
C ASP A 469 -5.43 5.14 21.51
N GLY A 470 -6.27 5.70 20.63
CA GLY A 470 -7.41 6.50 21.01
C GLY A 470 -7.09 7.78 21.75
N SER A 471 -5.87 8.32 21.59
CA SER A 471 -5.38 9.45 22.40
C SER A 471 -5.85 10.81 21.95
N LEU A 472 -6.55 10.94 20.81
CA LEU A 472 -7.17 12.17 20.33
C LEU A 472 -8.70 11.99 20.31
N ALA A 473 -9.42 12.89 21.00
CA ALA A 473 -10.84 12.69 21.24
C ALA A 473 -11.72 13.07 20.03
N THR A 474 -11.31 14.08 19.25
CA THR A 474 -12.13 14.69 18.19
C THR A 474 -11.37 14.77 16.86
N LEU A 475 -12.13 14.92 15.75
CA LEU A 475 -11.52 15.21 14.43
C LEU A 475 -10.75 16.55 14.46
N GLU A 476 -11.21 17.51 15.24
CA GLU A 476 -10.50 18.78 15.41
C GLU A 476 -9.13 18.55 16.06
N ASP A 477 -9.04 17.73 17.10
CA ASP A 477 -7.75 17.37 17.72
C ASP A 477 -6.81 16.70 16.70
N VAL A 478 -7.35 15.83 15.82
CA VAL A 478 -6.57 15.20 14.74
C VAL A 478 -6.05 16.24 13.75
N VAL A 479 -6.90 17.16 13.28
CA VAL A 479 -6.49 18.23 12.35
C VAL A 479 -5.42 19.11 13.02
N ARG A 480 -5.62 19.52 14.27
CA ARG A 480 -4.65 20.33 15.04
C ARG A 480 -3.33 19.59 15.29
N HIS A 481 -3.36 18.27 15.47
CA HIS A 481 -2.15 17.44 15.54
C HIS A 481 -1.32 17.53 14.26
N TYR A 482 -1.95 17.40 13.09
CA TYR A 482 -1.26 17.51 11.80
C TYR A 482 -0.84 18.97 11.50
N MET A 483 -1.63 19.96 11.87
CA MET A 483 -1.26 21.38 11.79
C MET A 483 0.01 21.68 12.60
N ALA A 484 0.17 21.06 13.76
CA ALA A 484 1.36 21.20 14.60
C ALA A 484 2.58 20.44 14.05
N GLY A 485 2.40 19.52 13.08
CA GLY A 485 3.44 18.64 12.58
C GLY A 485 3.85 17.53 13.55
N GLY A 486 2.93 17.14 14.46
CA GLY A 486 3.12 16.14 15.50
C GLY A 486 2.67 16.64 16.89
N ARG A 487 2.62 15.72 17.86
CA ARG A 487 2.11 15.97 19.20
C ARG A 487 3.20 16.41 20.17
N VAL A 488 2.88 17.39 21.02
CA VAL A 488 3.71 17.77 22.17
C VAL A 488 2.96 17.45 23.46
N LEU A 489 3.59 16.71 24.34
CA LEU A 489 3.13 16.46 25.70
C LEU A 489 4.19 17.02 26.66
N GLU A 490 3.84 18.04 27.41
CA GLU A 490 4.80 18.74 28.26
C GLU A 490 5.08 17.99 29.56
N GLU A 491 4.11 17.21 30.05
CA GLU A 491 4.17 16.54 31.35
C GLU A 491 3.66 15.10 31.32
N GLY A 492 3.98 14.33 32.34
CA GLY A 492 3.52 12.96 32.55
C GLY A 492 4.44 11.90 31.95
N ALA A 493 4.05 10.63 32.11
CA ALA A 493 4.86 9.48 31.67
C ALA A 493 5.04 9.39 30.14
N LEU A 494 4.23 10.11 29.39
CA LEU A 494 4.27 10.16 27.92
C LEU A 494 4.81 11.49 27.40
N ALA A 495 5.43 12.32 28.27
CA ALA A 495 5.99 13.60 27.88
C ALA A 495 7.05 13.47 26.78
N GLY A 496 7.00 14.39 25.82
CA GLY A 496 7.93 14.42 24.70
C GLY A 496 7.43 15.26 23.53
N ASP A 497 8.32 15.58 22.61
CA ASP A 497 8.02 16.38 21.41
C ASP A 497 8.03 15.50 20.15
N GLY A 498 6.87 14.96 19.77
CA GLY A 498 6.67 14.13 18.59
C GLY A 498 6.98 14.84 17.27
N ARG A 499 6.91 16.18 17.22
CA ARG A 499 7.29 16.98 16.04
C ARG A 499 8.76 16.75 15.65
N ARG A 500 9.59 16.43 16.65
CA ARG A 500 11.04 16.18 16.53
C ARG A 500 11.39 14.70 16.47
N ASN A 501 10.41 13.80 16.34
CA ASN A 501 10.70 12.38 16.23
C ASN A 501 11.52 12.11 14.96
N PRO A 502 12.72 11.50 15.06
CA PRO A 502 13.62 11.30 13.93
C PRO A 502 13.07 10.30 12.88
N TYR A 503 12.08 9.49 13.24
CA TYR A 503 11.43 8.51 12.34
C TYR A 503 10.08 9.00 11.80
N LYS A 504 9.68 10.23 12.15
CA LYS A 504 8.44 10.84 11.66
C LYS A 504 8.49 11.00 10.15
N ASN A 505 7.37 10.73 9.47
CA ASN A 505 7.25 10.97 8.04
C ASN A 505 7.44 12.46 7.71
N GLY A 506 8.23 12.74 6.68
CA GLY A 506 8.55 14.11 6.26
C GLY A 506 7.33 14.92 5.81
N LEU A 507 6.27 14.26 5.32
CA LEU A 507 5.01 14.93 4.94
C LEU A 507 4.24 15.47 6.15
N VAL A 508 4.50 14.97 7.36
CA VAL A 508 3.92 15.53 8.60
C VAL A 508 4.75 16.73 9.06
N SER A 509 4.83 17.75 8.22
CA SER A 509 5.65 18.96 8.45
C SER A 509 4.93 20.07 9.21
N GLY A 510 3.59 19.99 9.29
CA GLY A 510 2.74 21.04 9.83
C GLY A 510 2.27 22.03 8.76
N PHE A 511 1.11 22.62 8.98
CA PHE A 511 0.49 23.63 8.12
C PHE A 511 -0.37 24.59 8.96
N ARG A 512 -0.97 25.60 8.32
CA ARG A 512 -1.81 26.57 9.02
C ARG A 512 -3.19 26.63 8.41
N LEU A 513 -4.21 26.51 9.25
CA LEU A 513 -5.61 26.74 8.90
C LEU A 513 -6.23 27.72 9.89
N SER A 514 -7.17 28.53 9.44
CA SER A 514 -8.11 29.26 10.28
C SER A 514 -9.16 28.32 10.85
N ASP A 515 -9.89 28.73 11.89
CA ASP A 515 -10.96 27.92 12.48
C ASP A 515 -12.07 27.61 11.46
N SER A 516 -12.34 28.49 10.49
CA SER A 516 -13.29 28.24 9.40
C SER A 516 -12.79 27.15 8.43
N GLU A 517 -11.50 27.12 8.11
CA GLU A 517 -10.92 26.10 7.25
C GLU A 517 -10.84 24.74 7.95
N ILE A 518 -10.58 24.74 9.27
CA ILE A 518 -10.69 23.51 10.08
C ILE A 518 -12.12 22.96 10.02
N ALA A 519 -13.13 23.82 10.18
CA ALA A 519 -14.53 23.41 10.10
C ALA A 519 -14.89 22.87 8.70
N ASP A 520 -14.40 23.50 7.62
CA ASP A 520 -14.58 23.03 6.25
C ASP A 520 -13.95 21.64 6.03
N LEU A 521 -12.73 21.43 6.53
CA LEU A 521 -12.04 20.13 6.44
C LEU A 521 -12.77 19.03 7.22
N ILE A 522 -13.27 19.35 8.43
CA ILE A 522 -14.09 18.43 9.22
C ILE A 522 -15.39 18.10 8.48
N ALA A 523 -16.07 19.08 7.89
CA ALA A 523 -17.28 18.86 7.11
C ALA A 523 -17.03 17.91 5.91
N PHE A 524 -15.85 17.95 5.30
CA PHE A 524 -15.46 16.97 4.30
C PHE A 524 -15.29 15.57 4.92
N LEU A 525 -14.57 15.43 6.03
CA LEU A 525 -14.37 14.14 6.70
C LEU A 525 -15.71 13.53 7.16
N GLU A 526 -16.64 14.34 7.64
CA GLU A 526 -18.01 13.92 7.99
C GLU A 526 -18.79 13.43 6.76
N SER A 527 -18.56 14.02 5.58
CA SER A 527 -19.20 13.62 4.33
C SER A 527 -18.77 12.23 3.81
N LEU A 528 -17.77 11.60 4.44
CA LEU A 528 -17.35 10.23 4.18
C LEU A 528 -18.19 9.19 4.96
N THR A 529 -19.21 9.64 5.72
CA THR A 529 -20.12 8.77 6.47
C THR A 529 -21.21 8.20 5.55
N ASP A 530 -21.35 6.89 5.57
CA ASP A 530 -22.37 6.14 4.82
C ASP A 530 -23.48 5.68 5.79
N GLU A 531 -24.55 6.46 5.87
CA GLU A 531 -25.69 6.21 6.76
C GLU A 531 -26.41 4.90 6.42
N GLN A 532 -26.39 4.45 5.17
CA GLN A 532 -26.98 3.18 4.79
C GLN A 532 -26.17 2.02 5.35
N PHE A 533 -24.86 2.08 5.29
CA PHE A 533 -23.97 1.03 5.78
C PHE A 533 -24.15 0.76 7.28
N ILE A 534 -24.22 1.83 8.09
CA ILE A 534 -24.33 1.68 9.55
C ILE A 534 -25.72 1.24 10.03
N THR A 535 -26.71 1.23 9.14
CA THR A 535 -28.10 0.81 9.43
C THR A 535 -28.55 -0.37 8.58
N ASP A 536 -27.68 -0.91 7.73
CA ASP A 536 -28.02 -1.99 6.81
C ASP A 536 -28.41 -3.29 7.55
N PRO A 537 -29.63 -3.81 7.35
CA PRO A 537 -30.06 -5.03 8.00
C PRO A 537 -29.24 -6.27 7.63
N ARG A 538 -28.55 -6.27 6.50
CA ARG A 538 -27.64 -7.35 6.08
C ARG A 538 -26.47 -7.52 7.05
N PHE A 539 -26.10 -6.46 7.76
CA PHE A 539 -24.98 -6.44 8.69
C PHE A 539 -25.43 -6.36 10.15
N ALA A 540 -26.72 -6.19 10.40
CA ALA A 540 -27.28 -6.01 11.73
C ALA A 540 -27.22 -7.28 12.59
N ASN A 541 -27.30 -7.09 13.93
CA ASN A 541 -27.37 -8.19 14.89
C ASN A 541 -28.58 -9.08 14.60
N PRO A 542 -28.40 -10.39 14.36
CA PRO A 542 -29.50 -11.32 14.09
C PRO A 542 -30.26 -11.75 15.37
N PHE A 543 -29.81 -11.34 16.57
CA PHE A 543 -30.39 -11.71 17.86
C PHE A 543 -31.13 -10.53 18.50
N PRO A 544 -32.42 -10.33 18.23
CA PRO A 544 -33.14 -9.13 18.65
C PRO A 544 -33.21 -8.95 20.17
N GLU A 545 -33.14 -10.04 20.95
CA GLU A 545 -33.18 -9.98 22.41
C GLU A 545 -31.86 -9.48 23.05
N GLN A 546 -30.74 -9.46 22.30
CA GLN A 546 -29.45 -8.98 22.80
C GLN A 546 -29.22 -7.47 22.54
N SER A 547 -30.00 -6.87 21.65
CA SER A 547 -29.90 -5.44 21.31
C SER A 547 -30.44 -4.50 22.40
N ALA A 548 -31.26 -4.98 23.33
CA ALA A 548 -31.96 -4.17 24.32
C ALA A 548 -31.13 -3.84 25.58
N ALA A 549 -29.88 -4.24 25.65
CA ALA A 549 -29.04 -4.10 26.85
C ALA A 549 -27.94 -2.99 26.75
N VAL A 550 -28.06 -2.11 25.76
CA VAL A 550 -27.14 -0.95 25.59
C VAL A 550 -27.98 0.34 25.63
N GLU A 551 -28.53 0.68 26.79
CA GLU A 551 -28.95 2.01 27.19
C GLU A 551 -28.08 2.52 28.36
#